data_9b72248d31b5e9f28918cc8e7cedcee9
#
_entry.id   9b72248d31b5e9f28918cc8e7cedcee9
#
_cell.length_a   1.000
_cell.length_b   1.000
_cell.length_c   1.000
_cell.angle_alpha   90.00
_cell.angle_beta   90.00
_cell.angle_gamma   90.00
#
_symmetry.space_group_name_H-M   'P 1'
#
loop_
_entity.id
_entity.type
_entity.pdbx_description
1 polymer ?
#
loop_
_entity_poly.entity_id
_entity_poly.type
_entity_poly.pdbx_seq_one_letter_code
_entity_poly.pdbx_strand_id
1 'polypeptide(L)'
;FRENKRFSGIVLRKRLHYILAAGIAAEHFFCGKKLHIISDKRTKTEKPVIYASTHIGWDDAEINLRAIQKPFYFFVGDPRGLYRNLDGLLLYINGAIFCDLDSKTDRYVAKESSIRLLEQGGDLCIYPEGAWNITENQPVMQLFNGTAEMAIRAGAEIVPIAVEQYGKEYYVNLGKNIDSSKWQLEQKQELTDLLRDKLAALKWEIWEARGIVRRDTIPQNYGEIFRKGFEVQMDAEYSMNDIWRTYFHNKANASAAEVSESMRRLKPCLQNAFLFDKRNAGGLY
;
A
#
# COMPACT_ATOMS: atom_id res chain seq x y z
N PHE A 1 4.45 23.20 -13.92
CA PHE A 1 5.15 22.73 -12.71
C PHE A 1 6.44 23.51 -12.60
N ARG A 2 6.49 24.39 -11.61
CA ARG A 2 7.63 25.28 -11.41
C ARG A 2 8.81 24.46 -10.86
N GLU A 3 10.02 24.79 -11.32
CA GLU A 3 11.29 24.30 -10.81
C GLU A 3 11.51 24.67 -9.33
N ASN A 4 10.65 24.23 -8.44
CA ASN A 4 10.92 24.38 -7.03
C ASN A 4 11.96 23.33 -6.64
N LYS A 5 13.21 23.72 -6.66
CA LYS A 5 14.39 22.90 -6.35
C LYS A 5 14.44 22.42 -4.90
N ARG A 6 13.48 22.83 -4.06
CA ARG A 6 13.40 22.41 -2.65
C ARG A 6 11.94 22.14 -2.26
N PHE A 7 11.71 21.02 -1.60
CA PHE A 7 10.45 20.80 -0.87
C PHE A 7 10.41 21.75 0.33
N SER A 8 9.58 22.78 0.22
CA SER A 8 9.37 23.70 1.35
C SER A 8 8.61 22.99 2.45
N GLY A 9 9.02 23.19 3.68
CA GLY A 9 8.27 22.76 4.85
C GLY A 9 8.42 21.30 5.27
N ILE A 10 9.42 20.55 4.81
CA ILE A 10 9.67 19.16 5.27
C ILE A 10 9.70 19.09 6.80
N VAL A 11 10.42 20.01 7.47
CA VAL A 11 10.50 20.02 8.93
C VAL A 11 9.16 20.28 9.59
N LEU A 12 8.38 21.23 9.06
CA LEU A 12 7.04 21.51 9.56
C LEU A 12 6.12 20.31 9.38
N ARG A 13 6.13 19.69 8.21
CA ARG A 13 5.30 18.51 7.92
C ARG A 13 5.68 17.31 8.77
N LYS A 14 6.95 17.12 9.07
CA LYS A 14 7.39 16.10 10.04
C LYS A 14 6.74 16.29 11.43
N ARG A 15 6.55 17.53 11.87
CA ARG A 15 5.85 17.82 13.14
C ARG A 15 4.34 17.59 13.03
N LEU A 16 3.74 18.08 11.95
CA LEU A 16 2.30 17.92 11.68
C LEU A 16 1.91 16.44 11.54
N HIS A 17 2.76 15.62 10.97
CA HIS A 17 2.58 14.18 10.89
C HIS A 17 2.32 13.53 12.25
N TYR A 18 3.12 13.87 13.27
CA TYR A 18 2.92 13.31 14.61
C TYR A 18 1.59 13.76 15.25
N ILE A 19 1.18 14.99 15.01
CA ILE A 19 -0.12 15.49 15.48
C ILE A 19 -1.25 14.74 14.82
N LEU A 20 -1.16 14.56 13.49
CA LEU A 20 -2.14 13.81 12.72
C LEU A 20 -2.20 12.34 13.16
N ALA A 21 -1.05 11.68 13.28
CA ALA A 21 -0.98 10.29 13.75
C ALA A 21 -1.57 10.11 15.14
N ALA A 22 -1.37 11.07 16.05
CA ALA A 22 -1.98 11.07 17.38
C ALA A 22 -3.51 11.26 17.31
N GLY A 23 -4.00 12.13 16.42
CA GLY A 23 -5.43 12.32 16.17
C GLY A 23 -6.10 11.04 15.66
N ILE A 24 -5.50 10.39 14.67
CA ILE A 24 -5.96 9.11 14.13
C ILE A 24 -5.91 8.01 15.20
N ALA A 25 -4.88 7.97 16.03
CA ALA A 25 -4.80 7.00 17.12
C ALA A 25 -5.94 7.19 18.14
N ALA A 26 -6.29 8.42 18.44
CA ALA A 26 -7.43 8.74 19.32
C ALA A 26 -8.75 8.35 18.65
N GLU A 27 -8.95 8.69 17.38
CA GLU A 27 -10.15 8.29 16.63
C GLU A 27 -10.30 6.76 16.60
N HIS A 28 -9.24 6.03 16.29
CA HIS A 28 -9.25 4.57 16.30
C HIS A 28 -9.60 4.00 17.67
N PHE A 29 -9.10 4.60 18.74
CA PHE A 29 -9.43 4.19 20.11
C PHE A 29 -10.94 4.36 20.39
N PHE A 30 -11.50 5.53 20.08
CA PHE A 30 -12.93 5.79 20.31
C PHE A 30 -13.84 4.98 19.38
N CYS A 31 -13.41 4.68 18.17
CA CYS A 31 -14.16 3.84 17.22
C CYS A 31 -13.97 2.34 17.48
N GLY A 32 -13.13 1.94 18.42
CA GLY A 32 -12.82 0.55 18.72
C GLY A 32 -12.02 -0.18 17.63
N LYS A 33 -11.29 0.58 16.79
CA LYS A 33 -10.38 0.04 15.77
C LYS A 33 -9.07 -0.40 16.44
N LYS A 34 -8.61 -1.63 16.20
CA LYS A 34 -7.41 -2.20 16.82
C LYS A 34 -6.31 -2.48 15.81
N LEU A 35 -5.10 -2.07 16.13
CA LEU A 35 -3.91 -2.31 15.32
C LEU A 35 -3.05 -3.41 15.94
N HIS A 36 -2.79 -4.45 15.17
CA HIS A 36 -1.91 -5.57 15.51
C HIS A 36 -0.66 -5.54 14.62
N ILE A 37 0.48 -5.33 15.23
CA ILE A 37 1.76 -5.47 14.55
C ILE A 37 2.21 -6.92 14.70
N ILE A 38 2.17 -7.69 13.61
CA ILE A 38 2.57 -9.09 13.60
C ILE A 38 4.08 -9.20 13.82
N SER A 39 4.85 -8.44 13.04
CA SER A 39 6.27 -8.27 13.28
C SER A 39 6.77 -6.94 12.71
N ASP A 40 7.87 -6.45 13.27
CA ASP A 40 8.60 -5.29 12.77
C ASP A 40 10.08 -5.68 12.59
N LYS A 41 10.44 -6.00 11.35
CA LYS A 41 11.80 -6.45 10.97
C LYS A 41 12.64 -5.31 10.38
N ARG A 42 12.17 -4.06 10.50
CA ARG A 42 12.90 -2.89 9.98
C ARG A 42 14.27 -2.73 10.65
N THR A 43 15.24 -2.31 9.89
CA THR A 43 16.56 -1.92 10.39
C THR A 43 16.70 -0.41 10.44
N LYS A 44 17.46 0.10 11.41
CA LYS A 44 17.78 1.52 11.46
C LYS A 44 18.63 1.90 10.25
N THR A 45 18.33 3.04 9.65
CA THR A 45 19.07 3.56 8.51
C THR A 45 19.06 5.08 8.55
N GLU A 46 20.12 5.69 8.02
CA GLU A 46 20.20 7.13 7.74
C GLU A 46 19.80 7.46 6.29
N LYS A 47 19.61 6.43 5.46
CA LYS A 47 19.14 6.63 4.10
C LYS A 47 17.67 7.01 4.11
N PRO A 48 17.17 7.75 3.09
CA PRO A 48 15.75 7.96 2.91
C PRO A 48 15.04 6.62 2.67
N VAL A 49 13.78 6.53 3.06
CA VAL A 49 13.01 5.30 3.01
C VAL A 49 11.76 5.46 2.15
N ILE A 50 11.53 4.48 1.29
CA ILE A 50 10.25 4.27 0.64
C ILE A 50 9.52 3.14 1.36
N TYR A 51 8.44 3.48 2.06
CA TYR A 51 7.51 2.51 2.64
C TYR A 51 6.57 2.03 1.55
N ALA A 52 6.79 0.82 1.06
CA ALA A 52 5.98 0.20 0.02
C ALA A 52 4.91 -0.68 0.64
N SER A 53 3.68 -0.22 0.67
CA SER A 53 2.57 -0.90 1.33
C SER A 53 1.66 -1.63 0.36
N THR A 54 1.09 -2.76 0.76
CA THR A 54 -0.03 -3.38 0.04
C THR A 54 -1.26 -2.48 0.13
N HIS A 55 -2.09 -2.48 -0.92
CA HIS A 55 -3.24 -1.59 -1.04
C HIS A 55 -4.55 -2.34 -0.83
N ILE A 56 -5.20 -2.12 0.31
CA ILE A 56 -6.38 -2.89 0.71
C ILE A 56 -7.69 -2.10 0.73
N GLY A 57 -7.63 -0.79 0.76
CA GLY A 57 -8.82 0.08 0.81
C GLY A 57 -8.65 1.30 1.71
N TRP A 58 -9.75 1.90 2.11
CA TRP A 58 -9.81 3.25 2.68
C TRP A 58 -8.97 3.52 3.92
N ASP A 59 -8.88 2.58 4.83
CA ASP A 59 -8.14 2.78 6.08
C ASP A 59 -6.61 2.65 5.91
N ASP A 60 -6.12 2.37 4.71
CA ASP A 60 -4.68 2.14 4.45
C ASP A 60 -3.79 3.27 4.91
N ALA A 61 -4.19 4.52 4.64
CA ALA A 61 -3.41 5.69 5.02
C ALA A 61 -3.31 5.81 6.54
N GLU A 62 -4.42 5.61 7.23
CA GLU A 62 -4.51 5.65 8.70
C GLU A 62 -3.71 4.53 9.35
N ILE A 63 -3.82 3.32 8.79
CA ILE A 63 -3.09 2.15 9.25
C ILE A 63 -1.58 2.39 9.11
N ASN A 64 -1.14 2.88 7.96
CA ASN A 64 0.27 3.17 7.72
C ASN A 64 0.79 4.30 8.61
N LEU A 65 0.02 5.37 8.83
CA LEU A 65 0.36 6.45 9.76
C LEU A 65 0.62 5.93 11.17
N ARG A 66 -0.20 4.98 11.64
CA ARG A 66 -0.05 4.37 12.96
C ARG A 66 1.07 3.35 13.05
N ALA A 67 1.24 2.52 12.01
CA ALA A 67 2.19 1.41 12.03
C ALA A 67 3.64 1.85 11.80
N ILE A 68 3.87 2.80 10.91
CA ILE A 68 5.22 3.24 10.55
C ILE A 68 5.88 4.03 11.67
N GLN A 69 5.13 4.88 12.38
CA GLN A 69 5.59 5.70 13.51
C GLN A 69 6.78 6.63 13.18
N LYS A 70 6.95 6.97 11.92
CA LYS A 70 7.94 7.93 11.40
C LYS A 70 7.26 8.84 10.39
N PRO A 71 7.68 10.11 10.29
CA PRO A 71 7.11 11.01 9.29
C PRO A 71 7.45 10.59 7.87
N PHE A 72 6.46 10.59 7.00
CA PHE A 72 6.61 10.34 5.58
C PHE A 72 5.58 11.14 4.77
N TYR A 73 5.80 11.26 3.47
CA TYR A 73 4.86 11.79 2.51
C TYR A 73 4.09 10.65 1.85
N PHE A 74 2.82 10.87 1.53
CA PHE A 74 2.08 9.92 0.70
C PHE A 74 2.29 10.19 -0.79
N PHE A 75 2.44 9.13 -1.57
CA PHE A 75 2.24 9.16 -3.02
C PHE A 75 0.78 8.79 -3.30
N VAL A 76 0.02 9.73 -3.83
CA VAL A 76 -1.44 9.58 -4.01
C VAL A 76 -1.76 9.60 -5.50
N GLY A 77 -2.19 8.45 -6.01
CA GLY A 77 -2.79 8.38 -7.34
C GLY A 77 -4.25 8.79 -7.33
N ASP A 78 -4.73 9.30 -8.44
CA ASP A 78 -6.11 9.73 -8.64
C ASP A 78 -6.69 10.64 -7.53
N PRO A 79 -6.22 11.89 -7.44
CA PRO A 79 -6.60 12.79 -6.36
C PRO A 79 -8.00 13.39 -6.52
N ARG A 80 -8.77 13.03 -7.55
CA ARG A 80 -10.04 13.70 -7.91
C ARG A 80 -11.03 13.71 -6.76
N GLY A 81 -11.23 12.59 -6.10
CA GLY A 81 -12.11 12.46 -4.94
C GLY A 81 -11.61 13.18 -3.68
N LEU A 82 -10.31 13.42 -3.60
CA LEU A 82 -9.68 13.99 -2.40
C LEU A 82 -9.69 15.52 -2.36
N TYR A 83 -9.88 16.20 -3.48
CA TYR A 83 -9.82 17.66 -3.51
C TYR A 83 -10.95 18.38 -2.75
N ARG A 84 -12.02 17.68 -2.40
CA ARG A 84 -13.23 18.28 -1.82
C ARG A 84 -13.63 17.70 -0.47
N ASN A 85 -12.80 16.81 0.09
CA ASN A 85 -13.11 16.17 1.37
C ASN A 85 -12.04 16.43 2.43
N LEU A 86 -12.35 16.04 3.67
CA LEU A 86 -11.46 16.23 4.82
C LEU A 86 -10.19 15.40 4.67
N ASP A 87 -10.29 14.20 4.12
CA ASP A 87 -9.16 13.28 3.97
C ASP A 87 -8.09 13.84 3.05
N GLY A 88 -8.51 14.45 1.95
CA GLY A 88 -7.59 15.16 1.06
C GLY A 88 -6.88 16.33 1.74
N LEU A 89 -7.58 17.07 2.61
CA LEU A 89 -6.96 18.13 3.42
C LEU A 89 -5.94 17.55 4.41
N LEU A 90 -6.28 16.46 5.10
CA LEU A 90 -5.39 15.80 6.04
C LEU A 90 -4.15 15.22 5.34
N LEU A 91 -4.31 14.59 4.18
CA LEU A 91 -3.20 14.14 3.35
C LEU A 91 -2.32 15.30 2.89
N TYR A 92 -2.90 16.42 2.48
CA TYR A 92 -2.15 17.62 2.11
C TYR A 92 -1.34 18.18 3.28
N ILE A 93 -1.93 18.23 4.48
CA ILE A 93 -1.26 18.70 5.70
C ILE A 93 -0.11 17.76 6.08
N ASN A 94 -0.33 16.45 6.01
CA ASN A 94 0.71 15.46 6.25
C ASN A 94 1.90 15.60 5.28
N GLY A 95 1.60 15.90 4.05
CA GLY A 95 2.49 15.91 2.90
C GLY A 95 2.10 14.79 1.94
N ALA A 96 1.70 15.21 0.75
CA ALA A 96 1.36 14.28 -0.32
C ALA A 96 1.95 14.76 -1.65
N ILE A 97 2.30 13.80 -2.48
CA ILE A 97 2.62 14.00 -3.90
C ILE A 97 1.45 13.41 -4.68
N PHE A 98 0.63 14.29 -5.24
CA PHE A 98 -0.51 13.89 -6.05
C PHE A 98 -0.08 13.57 -7.47
N CYS A 99 -0.71 12.57 -8.06
CA CYS A 99 -0.41 12.10 -9.41
C CYS A 99 -1.69 11.75 -10.16
N ASP A 100 -1.92 12.42 -11.27
CA ASP A 100 -2.91 11.95 -12.24
C ASP A 100 -2.33 10.74 -12.99
N LEU A 101 -2.85 9.57 -12.69
CA LEU A 101 -2.37 8.31 -13.27
C LEU A 101 -2.67 8.19 -14.77
N ASP A 102 -3.60 8.95 -15.31
CA ASP A 102 -3.92 8.97 -16.75
C ASP A 102 -2.96 9.86 -17.53
N SER A 103 -2.34 10.85 -16.88
CA SER A 103 -1.39 11.76 -17.50
C SER A 103 0.05 11.22 -17.46
N LYS A 104 0.62 10.91 -18.62
CA LYS A 104 2.03 10.51 -18.72
C LYS A 104 2.98 11.58 -18.17
N THR A 105 2.66 12.84 -18.44
CA THR A 105 3.46 13.98 -17.97
C THR A 105 3.37 14.10 -16.46
N ASP A 106 2.19 13.93 -15.88
CA ASP A 106 2.00 14.07 -14.44
C ASP A 106 2.66 12.91 -13.68
N ARG A 107 2.56 11.67 -14.20
CA ARG A 107 3.32 10.53 -13.66
C ARG A 107 4.83 10.77 -13.65
N TYR A 108 5.37 11.38 -14.70
CA TYR A 108 6.78 11.75 -14.75
C TYR A 108 7.11 12.80 -13.68
N VAL A 109 6.34 13.87 -13.60
CA VAL A 109 6.54 14.98 -12.65
C VAL A 109 6.41 14.50 -11.20
N ALA A 110 5.42 13.68 -10.89
CA ALA A 110 5.22 13.11 -9.56
C ALA A 110 6.41 12.21 -9.16
N LYS A 111 6.90 11.38 -10.07
CA LYS A 111 8.09 10.55 -9.86
C LYS A 111 9.34 11.40 -9.58
N GLU A 112 9.62 12.40 -10.41
CA GLU A 112 10.76 13.29 -10.20
C GLU A 112 10.64 14.10 -8.89
N SER A 113 9.41 14.45 -8.50
CA SER A 113 9.14 15.11 -7.24
C SER A 113 9.42 14.20 -6.05
N SER A 114 9.04 12.91 -6.17
CA SER A 114 9.33 11.89 -5.15
C SER A 114 10.83 11.67 -4.96
N ILE A 115 11.59 11.59 -6.07
CA ILE A 115 13.04 11.46 -6.01
C ILE A 115 13.67 12.66 -5.30
N ARG A 116 13.27 13.88 -5.67
CA ARG A 116 13.76 15.09 -4.99
C ARG A 116 13.40 15.14 -3.50
N LEU A 117 12.23 14.66 -3.11
CA LEU A 117 11.85 14.54 -1.71
C LEU A 117 12.81 13.62 -0.96
N LEU A 118 13.06 12.44 -1.50
CA LEU A 118 13.96 11.44 -0.92
C LEU A 118 15.39 11.99 -0.80
N GLU A 119 15.94 12.61 -1.86
CA GLU A 119 17.27 13.24 -1.87
C GLU A 119 17.41 14.35 -0.83
N GLN A 120 16.30 14.96 -0.40
CA GLN A 120 16.27 15.99 0.64
C GLN A 120 15.98 15.43 2.05
N GLY A 121 16.04 14.11 2.23
CA GLY A 121 15.88 13.45 3.51
C GLY A 121 14.42 13.32 3.98
N GLY A 122 13.46 13.39 3.04
CA GLY A 122 12.09 12.98 3.29
C GLY A 122 11.91 11.50 3.04
N ASP A 123 10.92 10.89 3.70
CA ASP A 123 10.49 9.53 3.44
C ASP A 123 9.17 9.53 2.66
N LEU A 124 8.89 8.46 1.94
CA LEU A 124 7.72 8.31 1.08
C LEU A 124 6.95 7.04 1.42
N CYS A 125 5.63 7.10 1.50
CA CYS A 125 4.76 5.93 1.50
C CYS A 125 4.04 5.83 0.16
N ILE A 126 4.09 4.66 -0.44
CA ILE A 126 3.51 4.39 -1.75
C ILE A 126 2.83 3.02 -1.77
N TYR A 127 1.79 2.90 -2.58
CA TYR A 127 1.11 1.65 -2.89
C TYR A 127 1.51 1.18 -4.29
N PRO A 128 2.52 0.32 -4.41
CA PRO A 128 3.10 -0.02 -5.72
C PRO A 128 2.17 -0.85 -6.61
N GLU A 129 1.08 -1.38 -6.06
CA GLU A 129 0.00 -2.03 -6.81
C GLU A 129 -0.80 -1.04 -7.68
N GLY A 130 -0.80 0.25 -7.30
CA GLY A 130 -1.47 1.32 -8.01
C GLY A 130 -3.00 1.30 -7.97
N ALA A 131 -3.60 0.30 -7.36
CA ALA A 131 -5.03 0.16 -7.11
C ALA A 131 -5.27 -0.75 -5.91
N TRP A 132 -6.47 -0.70 -5.35
CA TRP A 132 -6.88 -1.64 -4.30
C TRP A 132 -6.87 -3.07 -4.80
N ASN A 133 -6.29 -3.97 -4.01
CA ASN A 133 -6.31 -5.39 -4.33
C ASN A 133 -7.70 -5.98 -4.04
N ILE A 134 -8.53 -6.01 -5.06
CA ILE A 134 -9.87 -6.58 -5.00
C ILE A 134 -9.92 -8.04 -5.47
N THR A 135 -8.77 -8.69 -5.61
CA THR A 135 -8.72 -10.11 -5.94
C THR A 135 -9.06 -10.96 -4.70
N GLU A 136 -9.77 -12.05 -4.90
CA GLU A 136 -10.26 -12.89 -3.81
C GLU A 136 -9.15 -13.61 -3.06
N ASN A 137 -8.07 -13.99 -3.75
CA ASN A 137 -7.05 -14.86 -3.21
C ASN A 137 -5.61 -14.48 -3.58
N GLN A 138 -5.39 -13.43 -4.36
CA GLN A 138 -4.04 -13.00 -4.72
C GLN A 138 -3.48 -12.11 -3.62
N PRO A 139 -2.35 -12.45 -3.00
CA PRO A 139 -1.80 -11.67 -1.89
C PRO A 139 -1.39 -10.27 -2.32
N VAL A 140 -0.76 -10.14 -3.48
CA VAL A 140 -0.27 -8.88 -4.04
C VAL A 140 -0.48 -8.90 -5.55
N MET A 141 -1.09 -7.86 -6.07
CA MET A 141 -1.20 -7.68 -7.53
C MET A 141 0.17 -7.41 -8.15
N GLN A 142 0.18 -7.26 -9.45
CA GLN A 142 1.36 -6.82 -10.17
C GLN A 142 1.76 -5.43 -9.71
N LEU A 143 3.06 -5.20 -9.52
CA LEU A 143 3.58 -3.91 -9.11
C LEU A 143 4.04 -3.08 -10.30
N PHE A 144 3.92 -1.77 -10.20
CA PHE A 144 4.56 -0.82 -11.10
C PHE A 144 6.03 -0.63 -10.72
N ASN A 145 6.89 -0.50 -11.72
CA ASN A 145 8.34 -0.33 -11.52
C ASN A 145 8.75 1.02 -10.92
N GLY A 146 7.80 1.94 -10.76
CA GLY A 146 8.08 3.29 -10.27
C GLY A 146 8.75 3.33 -8.91
N THR A 147 8.35 2.45 -7.99
CA THR A 147 8.94 2.34 -6.65
C THR A 147 10.41 1.94 -6.71
N ALA A 148 10.74 0.91 -7.47
CA ALA A 148 12.11 0.46 -7.66
C ALA A 148 12.97 1.53 -8.35
N GLU A 149 12.44 2.16 -9.40
CA GLU A 149 13.14 3.24 -10.10
C GLU A 149 13.44 4.44 -9.18
N MET A 150 12.47 4.89 -8.38
CA MET A 150 12.67 5.98 -7.42
C MET A 150 13.70 5.61 -6.36
N ALA A 151 13.63 4.39 -5.82
CA ALA A 151 14.58 3.92 -4.81
C ALA A 151 16.02 3.89 -5.35
N ILE A 152 16.24 3.30 -6.51
CA ILE A 152 17.57 3.22 -7.14
C ILE A 152 18.12 4.62 -7.39
N ARG A 153 17.34 5.51 -7.99
CA ARG A 153 17.78 6.85 -8.36
C ARG A 153 18.07 7.75 -7.17
N ALA A 154 17.29 7.63 -6.09
CA ALA A 154 17.47 8.40 -4.87
C ALA A 154 18.42 7.75 -3.85
N GLY A 155 18.90 6.54 -4.09
CA GLY A 155 19.68 5.76 -3.12
C GLY A 155 18.88 5.44 -1.85
N ALA A 156 17.57 5.34 -1.96
CA ALA A 156 16.67 5.09 -0.84
C ALA A 156 16.54 3.60 -0.54
N GLU A 157 16.31 3.23 0.71
CA GLU A 157 15.91 1.88 1.06
C GLU A 157 14.40 1.68 0.87
N ILE A 158 13.97 0.46 0.54
CA ILE A 158 12.56 0.11 0.46
C ILE A 158 12.20 -0.74 1.68
N VAL A 159 11.18 -0.33 2.42
CA VAL A 159 10.57 -1.13 3.48
C VAL A 159 9.25 -1.68 2.99
N PRO A 160 9.14 -3.00 2.73
CA PRO A 160 7.88 -3.61 2.37
C PRO A 160 6.95 -3.69 3.58
N ILE A 161 5.69 -3.33 3.40
CA ILE A 161 4.66 -3.37 4.44
C ILE A 161 3.45 -4.12 3.91
N ALA A 162 3.04 -5.16 4.62
CA ALA A 162 1.78 -5.83 4.36
C ALA A 162 0.72 -5.38 5.35
N VAL A 163 -0.46 -5.12 4.85
CA VAL A 163 -1.62 -4.69 5.63
C VAL A 163 -2.81 -5.59 5.31
N GLU A 164 -3.56 -5.98 6.33
CA GLU A 164 -4.87 -6.62 6.22
C GLU A 164 -5.85 -6.01 7.21
N GLN A 165 -7.11 -5.98 6.81
CA GLN A 165 -8.20 -5.48 7.63
C GLN A 165 -9.31 -6.52 7.71
N TYR A 166 -9.81 -6.75 8.93
CA TYR A 166 -10.94 -7.63 9.21
C TYR A 166 -11.90 -6.88 10.14
N GLY A 167 -12.84 -6.17 9.53
CA GLY A 167 -13.68 -5.24 10.28
C GLY A 167 -12.85 -4.14 10.93
N LYS A 168 -12.89 -4.06 12.25
CA LYS A 168 -12.14 -3.07 13.05
C LYS A 168 -10.76 -3.56 13.50
N GLU A 169 -10.35 -4.75 13.09
CA GLU A 169 -9.05 -5.33 13.43
C GLU A 169 -8.08 -5.14 12.25
N TYR A 170 -7.01 -4.42 12.46
CA TYR A 170 -5.98 -4.14 11.46
C TYR A 170 -4.71 -4.91 11.77
N TYR A 171 -4.18 -5.62 10.80
CA TYR A 171 -2.98 -6.43 10.92
C TYR A 171 -1.90 -5.87 10.01
N VAL A 172 -0.73 -5.59 10.57
CA VAL A 172 0.40 -5.03 9.83
C VAL A 172 1.65 -5.85 10.08
N ASN A 173 2.38 -6.09 9.01
CA ASN A 173 3.67 -6.76 9.06
C ASN A 173 4.70 -5.90 8.32
N LEU A 174 5.76 -5.44 9.03
CA LEU A 174 6.79 -4.59 8.48
C LEU A 174 8.04 -5.43 8.21
N GLY A 175 8.44 -5.48 6.96
CA GLY A 175 9.55 -6.29 6.49
C GLY A 175 10.92 -5.63 6.71
N LYS A 176 11.95 -6.42 6.43
CA LYS A 176 13.34 -5.93 6.45
C LYS A 176 13.58 -4.98 5.28
N ASN A 177 14.39 -3.96 5.53
CA ASN A 177 14.79 -3.00 4.51
C ASN A 177 15.49 -3.69 3.33
N ILE A 178 15.12 -3.30 2.13
CA ILE A 178 15.77 -3.69 0.88
C ILE A 178 16.69 -2.53 0.48
N ASP A 179 17.98 -2.80 0.43
CA ASP A 179 18.98 -1.80 0.04
C ASP A 179 19.03 -1.66 -1.48
N SER A 180 18.50 -0.55 -2.00
CA SER A 180 18.46 -0.28 -3.44
C SER A 180 19.83 0.02 -4.06
N SER A 181 20.84 0.37 -3.25
CA SER A 181 22.19 0.68 -3.76
C SER A 181 22.90 -0.52 -4.40
N LYS A 182 22.35 -1.72 -4.22
CA LYS A 182 22.84 -2.96 -4.82
C LYS A 182 22.31 -3.20 -6.23
N TRP A 183 21.45 -2.32 -6.73
CA TRP A 183 20.72 -2.47 -7.98
C TRP A 183 21.05 -1.34 -8.95
N GLN A 184 21.11 -1.69 -10.25
CA GLN A 184 21.20 -0.71 -11.32
C GLN A 184 19.82 -0.42 -11.90
N LEU A 185 19.68 0.70 -12.61
CA LEU A 185 18.38 1.12 -13.15
C LEU A 185 17.79 0.11 -14.13
N GLU A 186 18.62 -0.60 -14.86
CA GLU A 186 18.26 -1.67 -15.78
C GLU A 186 17.61 -2.86 -15.07
N GLN A 187 17.96 -3.06 -13.80
CA GLN A 187 17.47 -4.14 -12.94
C GLN A 187 16.19 -3.77 -12.15
N LYS A 188 15.58 -2.63 -12.46
CA LYS A 188 14.39 -2.17 -11.74
C LYS A 188 13.24 -3.18 -11.75
N GLN A 189 13.11 -3.99 -12.80
CA GLN A 189 12.10 -5.04 -12.85
C GLN A 189 12.40 -6.14 -11.84
N GLU A 190 13.63 -6.60 -11.76
CA GLU A 190 14.06 -7.63 -10.80
C GLU A 190 13.85 -7.15 -9.35
N LEU A 191 14.18 -5.87 -9.07
CA LEU A 191 13.91 -5.28 -7.75
C LEU A 191 12.41 -5.18 -7.46
N THR A 192 11.59 -4.89 -8.47
CA THR A 192 10.13 -4.87 -8.35
C THR A 192 9.58 -6.26 -8.05
N ASP A 193 10.07 -7.29 -8.72
CA ASP A 193 9.67 -8.67 -8.50
C ASP A 193 10.08 -9.15 -7.10
N LEU A 194 11.30 -8.82 -6.67
CA LEU A 194 11.73 -9.07 -5.29
C LEU A 194 10.82 -8.38 -4.27
N LEU A 195 10.49 -7.11 -4.49
CA LEU A 195 9.58 -6.37 -3.61
C LEU A 195 8.21 -7.07 -3.53
N ARG A 196 7.68 -7.49 -4.67
CA ARG A 196 6.40 -8.20 -4.73
C ARG A 196 6.42 -9.49 -3.94
N ASP A 197 7.48 -10.29 -4.06
CA ASP A 197 7.63 -11.53 -3.29
C ASP A 197 7.73 -11.26 -1.78
N LYS A 198 8.46 -10.21 -1.39
CA LYS A 198 8.53 -9.81 0.02
C LYS A 198 7.16 -9.38 0.56
N LEU A 199 6.42 -8.58 -0.18
CA LEU A 199 5.06 -8.18 0.19
C LEU A 199 4.12 -9.38 0.31
N ALA A 200 4.19 -10.32 -0.65
CA ALA A 200 3.38 -11.53 -0.64
C ALA A 200 3.70 -12.43 0.56
N ALA A 201 4.98 -12.60 0.89
CA ALA A 201 5.40 -13.36 2.06
C ALA A 201 4.90 -12.72 3.37
N LEU A 202 4.99 -11.38 3.50
CA LEU A 202 4.48 -10.66 4.67
C LEU A 202 2.95 -10.78 4.80
N LYS A 203 2.22 -10.75 3.68
CA LYS A 203 0.78 -11.00 3.65
C LYS A 203 0.44 -12.41 4.13
N TRP A 204 1.19 -13.39 3.64
CA TRP A 204 1.03 -14.77 4.03
C TRP A 204 1.24 -14.95 5.54
N GLU A 205 2.28 -14.35 6.10
CA GLU A 205 2.54 -14.37 7.54
C GLU A 205 1.35 -13.80 8.36
N ILE A 206 0.66 -12.77 7.87
CA ILE A 206 -0.56 -12.24 8.50
C ILE A 206 -1.67 -13.29 8.46
N TRP A 207 -1.89 -13.92 7.32
CA TRP A 207 -2.95 -14.93 7.16
C TRP A 207 -2.71 -16.14 8.04
N GLU A 208 -1.46 -16.62 8.13
CA GLU A 208 -1.09 -17.71 9.03
C GLU A 208 -1.31 -17.34 10.50
N ALA A 209 -0.93 -16.13 10.89
CA ALA A 209 -1.11 -15.64 12.26
C ALA A 209 -2.58 -15.57 12.68
N ARG A 210 -3.50 -15.33 11.75
CA ARG A 210 -4.94 -15.38 12.01
C ARG A 210 -5.49 -16.77 12.14
N GLY A 211 -4.81 -17.75 11.57
CA GLY A 211 -5.23 -19.15 11.60
C GLY A 211 -5.98 -19.61 10.36
N ILE A 212 -6.28 -20.87 10.31
CA ILE A 212 -6.90 -21.54 9.17
C ILE A 212 -8.42 -21.38 9.24
N VAL A 213 -9.01 -20.87 8.15
CA VAL A 213 -10.46 -20.86 7.93
C VAL A 213 -10.88 -22.17 7.25
N ARG A 214 -11.93 -22.79 7.74
CA ARG A 214 -12.41 -24.02 7.17
C ARG A 214 -13.11 -23.76 5.83
N ARG A 215 -12.81 -24.60 4.85
CA ARG A 215 -13.38 -24.53 3.50
C ARG A 215 -14.92 -24.56 3.49
N ASP A 216 -15.52 -25.37 4.38
CA ASP A 216 -16.96 -25.53 4.51
C ASP A 216 -17.69 -24.32 5.14
N THR A 217 -16.94 -23.39 5.75
CA THR A 217 -17.50 -22.15 6.29
C THR A 217 -17.52 -21.01 5.27
N ILE A 218 -16.88 -21.19 4.12
CA ILE A 218 -16.81 -20.17 3.08
C ILE A 218 -18.04 -20.28 2.16
N PRO A 219 -18.81 -19.19 1.97
CA PRO A 219 -19.97 -19.20 1.08
C PRO A 219 -19.60 -19.56 -0.35
N GLN A 220 -20.49 -20.22 -1.08
CA GLN A 220 -20.25 -20.56 -2.48
C GLN A 220 -20.11 -19.31 -3.37
N ASN A 221 -20.82 -18.23 -3.04
CA ASN A 221 -20.75 -16.94 -3.72
C ASN A 221 -19.75 -15.95 -3.07
N TYR A 222 -18.70 -16.46 -2.42
CA TYR A 222 -17.72 -15.63 -1.71
C TYR A 222 -17.15 -14.50 -2.55
N GLY A 223 -16.81 -14.75 -3.82
CA GLY A 223 -16.28 -13.72 -4.70
C GLY A 223 -17.25 -12.57 -4.96
N GLU A 224 -18.55 -12.85 -5.00
CA GLU A 224 -19.58 -11.81 -5.11
C GLU A 224 -19.70 -11.01 -3.81
N ILE A 225 -19.74 -11.68 -2.67
CA ILE A 225 -19.76 -11.04 -1.35
C ILE A 225 -18.55 -10.15 -1.16
N PHE A 226 -17.36 -10.67 -1.50
CA PHE A 226 -16.12 -9.95 -1.40
C PHE A 226 -16.10 -8.66 -2.24
N ARG A 227 -16.57 -8.72 -3.49
CA ARG A 227 -16.66 -7.55 -4.38
C ARG A 227 -17.68 -6.53 -3.89
N LYS A 228 -18.86 -6.97 -3.47
CA LYS A 228 -19.88 -6.07 -2.89
C LYS A 228 -19.35 -5.29 -1.69
N GLY A 229 -18.49 -5.90 -0.92
CA GLY A 229 -17.85 -5.23 0.20
C GLY A 229 -17.03 -4.02 -0.19
N PHE A 230 -16.33 -4.07 -1.30
CA PHE A 230 -15.63 -2.91 -1.81
C PHE A 230 -16.60 -1.84 -2.36
N GLU A 231 -17.65 -2.25 -3.05
CA GLU A 231 -18.64 -1.33 -3.60
C GLU A 231 -19.29 -0.46 -2.51
N VAL A 232 -19.53 -1.04 -1.34
CA VAL A 232 -20.08 -0.30 -0.19
C VAL A 232 -19.09 0.73 0.37
N GLN A 233 -17.78 0.47 0.23
CA GLN A 233 -16.74 1.36 0.73
C GLN A 233 -16.37 2.47 -0.25
N MET A 234 -16.85 2.41 -1.49
CA MET A 234 -16.55 3.44 -2.49
C MET A 234 -17.47 4.63 -2.37
N ASP A 235 -16.91 5.82 -2.47
CA ASP A 235 -17.71 7.00 -2.69
C ASP A 235 -18.11 7.12 -4.18
N ALA A 236 -18.98 8.08 -4.48
CA ALA A 236 -19.50 8.27 -5.82
C ALA A 236 -18.45 8.72 -6.86
N GLU A 237 -17.27 9.12 -6.42
CA GLU A 237 -16.21 9.67 -7.28
C GLU A 237 -15.12 8.63 -7.63
N TYR A 238 -15.07 7.52 -6.90
CA TYR A 238 -14.09 6.45 -7.13
C TYR A 238 -14.79 5.14 -7.44
N SER A 239 -14.76 4.71 -8.69
CA SER A 239 -15.55 3.57 -9.16
C SER A 239 -14.77 2.28 -9.23
N MET A 240 -15.48 1.14 -9.17
CA MET A 240 -14.91 -0.17 -9.45
C MET A 240 -14.24 -0.24 -10.83
N ASN A 241 -14.74 0.51 -11.82
CA ASN A 241 -14.14 0.56 -13.15
C ASN A 241 -12.73 1.16 -13.14
N ASP A 242 -12.46 2.17 -12.32
CA ASP A 242 -11.13 2.77 -12.18
C ASP A 242 -10.14 1.76 -11.58
N ILE A 243 -10.58 0.99 -10.59
CA ILE A 243 -9.77 -0.10 -10.00
C ILE A 243 -9.50 -1.18 -11.03
N TRP A 244 -10.52 -1.66 -11.74
CA TRP A 244 -10.38 -2.70 -12.75
C TRP A 244 -9.50 -2.25 -13.91
N ARG A 245 -9.61 -0.99 -14.34
CA ARG A 245 -8.75 -0.43 -15.37
C ARG A 245 -7.27 -0.48 -14.96
N THR A 246 -6.95 -0.08 -13.75
CA THR A 246 -5.58 -0.14 -13.22
C THR A 246 -5.11 -1.58 -13.09
N TYR A 247 -5.95 -2.47 -12.60
CA TYR A 247 -5.65 -3.90 -12.49
C TYR A 247 -5.30 -4.53 -13.84
N PHE A 248 -6.11 -4.29 -14.88
CA PHE A 248 -5.86 -4.86 -16.21
C PHE A 248 -4.64 -4.26 -16.89
N HIS A 249 -4.46 -2.95 -16.76
CA HIS A 249 -3.28 -2.28 -17.29
C HIS A 249 -1.99 -2.83 -16.68
N ASN A 250 -1.97 -2.97 -15.37
CA ASN A 250 -0.81 -3.46 -14.65
C ASN A 250 -0.52 -4.95 -14.94
N LYS A 251 -1.57 -5.76 -15.11
CA LYS A 251 -1.44 -7.19 -15.44
C LYS A 251 -0.73 -7.44 -16.78
N ALA A 252 -0.88 -6.54 -17.72
CA ALA A 252 -0.32 -6.71 -19.08
C ALA A 252 1.21 -6.63 -19.13
N ASN A 253 1.86 -6.14 -18.06
CA ASN A 253 3.27 -5.78 -18.11
C ASN A 253 4.21 -6.72 -17.38
N ALA A 254 3.84 -7.97 -17.03
CA ALA A 254 4.65 -8.54 -16.05
C ALA A 254 5.01 -9.99 -16.09
N SER A 255 6.23 -10.25 -15.75
CA SER A 255 6.62 -11.46 -15.06
C SER A 255 5.97 -11.44 -13.68
N ALA A 256 5.11 -12.40 -13.40
CA ALA A 256 4.54 -12.53 -12.08
C ALA A 256 5.59 -13.07 -11.12
N ALA A 257 5.67 -12.49 -9.94
CA ALA A 257 6.45 -13.08 -8.88
C ALA A 257 5.93 -14.51 -8.60
N GLU A 258 6.83 -15.44 -8.42
CA GLU A 258 6.52 -16.88 -8.31
C GLU A 258 5.48 -17.17 -7.24
N VAL A 259 5.64 -16.58 -6.05
CA VAL A 259 4.69 -16.72 -4.94
C VAL A 259 3.29 -16.24 -5.34
N SER A 260 3.18 -15.06 -5.92
CA SER A 260 1.90 -14.48 -6.31
C SER A 260 1.22 -15.28 -7.42
N GLU A 261 1.98 -15.82 -8.37
CA GLU A 261 1.43 -16.63 -9.44
C GLU A 261 0.96 -17.99 -8.93
N SER A 262 1.70 -18.59 -8.02
CA SER A 262 1.29 -19.84 -7.36
C SER A 262 0.00 -19.64 -6.57
N MET A 263 -0.12 -18.53 -5.83
CA MET A 263 -1.32 -18.19 -5.09
C MET A 263 -2.55 -18.04 -5.98
N ARG A 264 -2.39 -17.38 -7.13
CA ARG A 264 -3.48 -17.19 -8.09
C ARG A 264 -4.05 -18.50 -8.64
N ARG A 265 -3.21 -19.52 -8.73
CA ARG A 265 -3.58 -20.84 -9.27
C ARG A 265 -4.10 -21.81 -8.21
N LEU A 266 -4.02 -21.46 -6.93
CA LEU A 266 -4.47 -22.34 -5.86
C LEU A 266 -5.97 -22.64 -5.97
N LYS A 267 -6.28 -23.92 -5.91
CA LYS A 267 -7.65 -24.38 -5.70
C LYS A 267 -7.95 -24.40 -4.22
N PRO A 268 -9.09 -23.83 -3.77
CA PRO A 268 -9.45 -23.86 -2.36
C PRO A 268 -9.49 -25.28 -1.80
N CYS A 269 -8.85 -25.48 -0.68
CA CYS A 269 -8.85 -26.71 0.09
C CYS A 269 -8.71 -26.40 1.58
N LEU A 270 -8.81 -27.40 2.45
CA LEU A 270 -8.74 -27.18 3.90
C LEU A 270 -7.42 -26.51 4.32
N GLN A 271 -6.31 -26.89 3.70
CA GLN A 271 -4.99 -26.37 4.04
C GLN A 271 -4.77 -24.91 3.65
N ASN A 272 -5.49 -24.43 2.65
CA ASN A 272 -5.37 -23.03 2.19
C ASN A 272 -6.67 -22.22 2.37
N ALA A 273 -7.61 -22.72 3.12
CA ALA A 273 -8.90 -22.08 3.31
C ALA A 273 -8.80 -20.68 3.92
N PHE A 274 -7.80 -20.46 4.78
CA PHE A 274 -7.54 -19.15 5.41
C PHE A 274 -7.21 -18.05 4.39
N LEU A 275 -6.76 -18.39 3.19
CA LEU A 275 -6.49 -17.42 2.14
C LEU A 275 -7.76 -16.77 1.57
N PHE A 276 -8.89 -17.39 1.81
CA PHE A 276 -10.18 -16.92 1.31
C PHE A 276 -10.99 -16.14 2.36
N ASP A 277 -10.51 -16.07 3.58
CA ASP A 277 -11.05 -15.19 4.62
C ASP A 277 -10.30 -13.85 4.63
N LYS A 278 -10.34 -13.19 3.52
CA LYS A 278 -9.82 -11.82 3.48
C LYS A 278 -10.83 -10.89 4.08
N ARG A 279 -10.38 -9.79 4.47
CA ARG A 279 -11.19 -8.71 4.99
C ARG A 279 -12.67 -8.80 4.80
N ASN A 280 -13.35 -9.64 4.92
CA ASN A 280 -14.28 -9.80 4.58
C ASN A 280 -15.35 -9.93 4.91
N ALA A 281 -15.43 -10.51 4.71
CA ALA A 281 -16.76 -10.87 4.74
C ALA A 281 -17.54 -10.41 5.90
N GLY A 282 -17.06 -10.49 6.95
CA GLY A 282 -17.76 -10.14 8.09
C GLY A 282 -17.60 -8.74 8.53
N GLY A 283 -16.71 -8.16 7.96
CA GLY A 283 -16.37 -6.88 8.42
C GLY A 283 -17.07 -5.81 7.75
N LEU A 284 -17.78 -6.17 6.86
CA LEU A 284 -18.37 -5.22 6.07
C LEU A 284 -19.53 -4.62 6.67
N TYR A 285 -19.37 -4.18 7.72
CA TYR A 285 -20.31 -3.77 8.41
C TYR A 285 -20.29 -2.88 9.37
#